data_727b1b47c7ccf28c73dbdaeef6fd5e30
#
_entry.id   727b1b47c7ccf28c73dbdaeef6fd5e30
#
_cell.length_a   1.000
_cell.length_b   1.000
_cell.length_c   1.000
_cell.angle_alpha   90.00
_cell.angle_beta   90.00
_cell.angle_gamma   90.00
#
_symmetry.space_group_name_H-M   'P 1'
#
loop_
_entity.id
_entity.type
_entity.pdbx_description
1 polymer ?
#
loop_
_entity_poly.entity_id
_entity_poly.type
_entity_poly.pdbx_seq_one_letter_code
_entity_poly.pdbx_strand_id
1 'polypeptide(L)'
;MIRILSIISLLLFSTSSFAEDYDEEIIFNEGAWEVAIWEYDESGISSCAAGLLSDEKEFFIEINPEEEYSIFGFWYEDEEINSKLERMTFSVDKNESWYSSTPTIEDGSIFFYFKDADQNKLDVIYEQIKTGNKMYHWNDDKKLIAEFDLDGAISSIEILLKCAQNI
;
A
#
# COMPACT_ATOMS: atom_id res chain seq x y z
N MET A 1 12.85 -54.00 -4.41
CA MET A 1 13.59 -52.73 -4.39
C MET A 1 12.70 -51.65 -5.02
N ILE A 2 12.01 -50.89 -4.20
CA ILE A 2 11.08 -49.83 -4.63
C ILE A 2 11.85 -48.52 -4.49
N ARG A 3 12.10 -47.85 -5.61
CA ARG A 3 12.69 -46.51 -5.62
C ARG A 3 11.57 -45.48 -5.47
N ILE A 4 11.55 -44.80 -4.31
CA ILE A 4 10.69 -43.64 -4.03
C ILE A 4 11.34 -42.45 -4.72
N LEU A 5 10.71 -41.94 -5.78
CA LEU A 5 11.04 -40.64 -6.36
C LEU A 5 10.37 -39.59 -5.50
N SER A 6 11.18 -38.86 -4.74
CA SER A 6 10.75 -37.61 -4.10
C SER A 6 10.58 -36.52 -5.18
N ILE A 7 9.34 -36.19 -5.43
CA ILE A 7 9.00 -34.99 -6.24
C ILE A 7 9.12 -33.79 -5.30
N ILE A 8 10.22 -33.03 -5.44
CA ILE A 8 10.35 -31.72 -4.84
C ILE A 8 9.53 -30.77 -5.71
N SER A 9 8.33 -30.41 -5.21
CA SER A 9 7.56 -29.28 -5.75
C SER A 9 8.34 -28.01 -5.46
N LEU A 10 9.02 -27.48 -6.48
CA LEU A 10 9.50 -26.12 -6.48
C LEU A 10 8.25 -25.23 -6.63
N LEU A 11 7.81 -24.65 -5.55
CA LEU A 11 6.89 -23.50 -5.58
C LEU A 11 7.69 -22.32 -6.16
N LEU A 12 7.50 -22.09 -7.45
CA LEU A 12 7.91 -20.86 -8.09
C LEU A 12 6.92 -19.79 -7.58
N PHE A 13 7.31 -19.07 -6.55
CA PHE A 13 6.73 -17.75 -6.31
C PHE A 13 7.11 -16.91 -7.50
N SER A 14 6.12 -16.60 -8.35
CA SER A 14 6.26 -15.56 -9.35
C SER A 14 6.31 -14.23 -8.58
N THR A 15 7.51 -13.77 -8.28
CA THR A 15 7.74 -12.40 -7.87
C THR A 15 7.33 -11.52 -9.04
N SER A 16 6.21 -10.82 -8.91
CA SER A 16 5.89 -9.67 -9.75
C SER A 16 7.06 -8.70 -9.60
N SER A 17 7.75 -8.44 -10.71
CA SER A 17 8.89 -7.55 -10.71
C SER A 17 8.43 -6.11 -10.58
N PHE A 18 8.37 -5.58 -9.36
CA PHE A 18 8.68 -4.18 -9.17
C PHE A 18 10.15 -4.01 -9.51
N ALA A 19 10.48 -3.04 -10.36
CA ALA A 19 11.78 -2.95 -11.02
C ALA A 19 12.93 -2.46 -10.11
N GLU A 20 12.72 -2.36 -8.83
CA GLU A 20 13.79 -2.12 -7.85
C GLU A 20 13.79 -3.27 -6.84
N ASP A 21 14.93 -3.96 -6.74
CA ASP A 21 15.14 -4.92 -5.67
C ASP A 21 15.20 -4.14 -4.35
N TYR A 22 14.42 -4.57 -3.37
CA TYR A 22 14.45 -4.03 -2.01
C TYR A 22 14.43 -5.16 -1.00
N ASP A 23 15.11 -4.94 0.12
CA ASP A 23 15.03 -5.80 1.30
C ASP A 23 13.89 -5.31 2.20
N GLU A 24 13.08 -6.23 2.71
CA GLU A 24 11.94 -5.94 3.57
C GLU A 24 12.17 -6.48 4.98
N GLU A 25 12.06 -5.60 5.98
CA GLU A 25 12.03 -5.97 7.39
C GLU A 25 10.66 -5.65 7.99
N ILE A 26 9.86 -6.69 8.30
CA ILE A 26 8.58 -6.51 8.98
C ILE A 26 8.83 -6.17 10.44
N ILE A 27 8.37 -4.98 10.86
CA ILE A 27 8.55 -4.46 12.23
C ILE A 27 7.28 -4.54 13.08
N PHE A 28 6.12 -4.77 12.45
CA PHE A 28 4.84 -4.91 13.13
C PHE A 28 3.83 -5.68 12.28
N ASN A 29 2.95 -6.47 12.93
CA ASN A 29 1.84 -7.16 12.29
C ASN A 29 0.66 -7.26 13.26
N GLU A 30 -0.54 -6.83 12.83
CA GLU A 30 -1.80 -6.92 13.59
C GLU A 30 -2.99 -7.13 12.65
N GLY A 31 -3.61 -8.31 12.72
CA GLY A 31 -4.74 -8.66 11.85
C GLY A 31 -4.32 -8.76 10.39
N ALA A 32 -4.90 -7.92 9.54
CA ALA A 32 -4.54 -7.82 8.12
C ALA A 32 -3.51 -6.70 7.84
N TRP A 33 -3.11 -5.97 8.88
CA TRP A 33 -2.12 -4.90 8.77
C TRP A 33 -0.71 -5.39 9.04
N GLU A 34 0.22 -4.90 8.23
CA GLU A 34 1.65 -5.11 8.36
C GLU A 34 2.40 -3.79 8.22
N VAL A 35 3.46 -3.58 9.00
CA VAL A 35 4.35 -2.44 8.86
C VAL A 35 5.76 -2.94 8.66
N ALA A 36 6.44 -2.43 7.65
CA ALA A 36 7.79 -2.83 7.26
C ALA A 36 8.70 -1.63 7.02
N ILE A 37 10.00 -1.89 7.08
CA ILE A 37 11.05 -1.04 6.52
C ILE A 37 11.43 -1.65 5.17
N TRP A 38 11.48 -0.84 4.13
CA TRP A 38 11.97 -1.19 2.82
C TRP A 38 13.31 -0.51 2.57
N GLU A 39 14.34 -1.28 2.27
CA GLU A 39 15.67 -0.78 1.91
C GLU A 39 15.91 -1.04 0.42
N TYR A 40 16.02 0.02 -0.36
CA TYR A 40 16.21 -0.06 -1.81
C TYR A 40 17.69 -0.25 -2.16
N ASP A 41 18.03 -1.39 -2.75
CA ASP A 41 19.42 -1.82 -3.01
C ASP A 41 20.23 -0.84 -3.85
N GLU A 42 19.64 -0.21 -4.86
CA GLU A 42 20.34 0.67 -5.77
C GLU A 42 20.64 2.06 -5.18
N SER A 43 19.74 2.58 -4.37
CA SER A 43 19.85 3.93 -3.80
C SER A 43 20.40 3.94 -2.39
N GLY A 44 20.27 2.85 -1.65
CA GLY A 44 20.54 2.79 -0.21
C GLY A 44 19.56 3.63 0.62
N ILE A 45 18.43 4.03 0.01
CA ILE A 45 17.36 4.79 0.66
C ILE A 45 16.47 3.81 1.41
N SER A 46 16.04 4.21 2.62
CA SER A 46 15.08 3.45 3.39
C SER A 46 13.74 4.17 3.42
N SER A 47 12.66 3.42 3.34
CA SER A 47 11.30 3.91 3.55
C SER A 47 10.56 3.07 4.58
N CYS A 48 9.48 3.61 5.13
CA CYS A 48 8.56 2.87 5.99
C CYS A 48 7.24 2.67 5.26
N ALA A 49 6.75 1.44 5.23
CA ALA A 49 5.49 1.09 4.61
C ALA A 49 4.51 0.48 5.62
N ALA A 50 3.22 0.78 5.48
CA ALA A 50 2.14 0.09 6.16
C ALA A 50 1.15 -0.42 5.14
N GLY A 51 0.89 -1.73 5.14
CA GLY A 51 -0.01 -2.40 4.20
C GLY A 51 -1.20 -3.05 4.90
N LEU A 52 -2.35 -2.98 4.25
CA LEU A 52 -3.54 -3.77 4.55
C LEU A 52 -3.67 -4.82 3.46
N LEU A 53 -3.28 -6.05 3.79
CA LEU A 53 -3.03 -7.12 2.84
C LEU A 53 -4.21 -8.09 2.74
N SER A 54 -4.53 -8.51 1.52
CA SER A 54 -5.41 -9.65 1.25
C SER A 54 -5.04 -10.30 -0.09
N ASP A 55 -5.54 -11.51 -0.35
CA ASP A 55 -5.21 -12.28 -1.56
C ASP A 55 -5.67 -11.62 -2.87
N GLU A 56 -6.69 -10.74 -2.82
CA GLU A 56 -7.32 -10.17 -4.02
C GLU A 56 -7.02 -8.68 -4.21
N LYS A 57 -6.61 -7.99 -3.15
CA LYS A 57 -6.40 -6.54 -3.14
C LYS A 57 -5.56 -6.10 -1.96
N GLU A 58 -4.82 -5.05 -2.18
CA GLU A 58 -3.99 -4.42 -1.15
C GLU A 58 -4.21 -2.91 -1.14
N PHE A 59 -4.05 -2.33 0.05
CA PHE A 59 -3.88 -0.91 0.24
C PHE A 59 -2.59 -0.71 1.04
N PHE A 60 -1.76 0.22 0.63
CA PHE A 60 -0.55 0.54 1.38
C PHE A 60 -0.28 2.03 1.43
N ILE A 61 0.50 2.42 2.43
CA ILE A 61 1.05 3.76 2.61
C ILE A 61 2.56 3.58 2.74
N GLU A 62 3.31 4.30 1.93
CA GLU A 62 4.76 4.39 2.05
C GLU A 62 5.15 5.82 2.38
N ILE A 63 6.10 5.99 3.29
CA ILE A 63 6.71 7.27 3.66
C ILE A 63 8.20 7.15 3.42
N ASN A 64 8.70 7.96 2.47
CA ASN A 64 10.13 8.13 2.23
C ASN A 64 10.56 9.51 2.73
N PRO A 65 11.22 9.59 3.92
CA PRO A 65 11.58 10.87 4.50
C PRO A 65 12.75 11.54 3.78
N GLU A 66 13.61 10.79 3.08
CA GLU A 66 14.74 11.37 2.34
C GLU A 66 14.29 12.05 1.04
N GLU A 67 13.27 11.52 0.38
CA GLU A 67 12.70 12.07 -0.84
C GLU A 67 11.51 13.00 -0.61
N GLU A 68 11.13 13.18 0.66
CA GLU A 68 10.07 14.12 1.09
C GLU A 68 8.72 13.85 0.43
N TYR A 69 8.36 12.56 0.27
CA TYR A 69 7.03 12.17 -0.23
C TYR A 69 6.37 11.08 0.62
N SER A 70 5.06 11.01 0.47
CA SER A 70 4.25 9.86 0.88
C SER A 70 3.46 9.33 -0.30
N ILE A 71 3.38 8.02 -0.40
CA ILE A 71 2.59 7.32 -1.41
C ILE A 71 1.42 6.64 -0.73
N PHE A 72 0.25 6.72 -1.35
CA PHE A 72 -0.88 5.86 -1.06
C PHE A 72 -1.08 4.96 -2.27
N GLY A 73 -0.96 3.66 -2.09
CA GLY A 73 -1.04 2.69 -3.16
C GLY A 73 -2.21 1.73 -3.00
N PHE A 74 -2.72 1.26 -4.13
CA PHE A 74 -3.71 0.20 -4.22
C PHE A 74 -3.25 -0.80 -5.26
N TRP A 75 -3.36 -2.08 -4.93
CA TRP A 75 -3.15 -3.17 -5.86
C TRP A 75 -4.41 -4.04 -5.96
N TYR A 76 -4.67 -4.56 -7.15
CA TYR A 76 -5.79 -5.47 -7.42
C TYR A 76 -5.33 -6.62 -8.32
N GLU A 77 -5.77 -7.83 -8.00
CA GLU A 77 -5.55 -9.00 -8.87
C GLU A 77 -6.19 -8.82 -10.26
N ASP A 78 -7.29 -8.04 -10.35
CA ASP A 78 -7.97 -7.73 -11.61
C ASP A 78 -7.31 -6.55 -12.34
N GLU A 79 -6.42 -6.89 -13.31
CA GLU A 79 -5.73 -5.91 -14.15
C GLU A 79 -6.65 -4.98 -14.96
N GLU A 80 -7.94 -5.37 -15.21
CA GLU A 80 -8.89 -4.49 -15.90
C GLU A 80 -9.21 -3.24 -15.07
N ILE A 81 -9.14 -3.33 -13.75
CA ILE A 81 -9.37 -2.20 -12.86
C ILE A 81 -8.29 -1.15 -13.11
N ASN A 82 -7.03 -1.58 -13.16
CA ASN A 82 -5.87 -0.70 -13.20
C ASN A 82 -5.75 0.04 -14.53
N SER A 83 -6.11 -0.61 -15.64
CA SER A 83 -5.90 -0.07 -17.00
C SER A 83 -6.85 1.06 -17.43
N LYS A 84 -7.91 1.34 -16.65
CA LYS A 84 -9.00 2.24 -17.06
C LYS A 84 -9.18 3.45 -16.16
N LEU A 85 -8.34 3.61 -15.12
CA LEU A 85 -8.48 4.70 -14.17
C LEU A 85 -7.75 5.95 -14.65
N GLU A 86 -8.51 7.01 -14.92
CA GLU A 86 -7.97 8.36 -15.17
C GLU A 86 -7.79 9.15 -13.86
N ARG A 87 -8.49 8.73 -12.81
CA ARG A 87 -8.47 9.36 -11.49
C ARG A 87 -8.53 8.31 -10.40
N MET A 88 -7.69 8.44 -9.39
CA MET A 88 -7.84 7.70 -8.15
C MET A 88 -8.70 8.48 -7.17
N THR A 89 -9.72 7.85 -6.62
CA THR A 89 -10.60 8.43 -5.63
C THR A 89 -10.83 7.45 -4.49
N PHE A 90 -10.54 7.87 -3.26
CA PHE A 90 -10.87 7.08 -2.08
C PHE A 90 -11.56 7.94 -1.01
N SER A 91 -12.25 7.30 -0.10
CA SER A 91 -12.87 7.94 1.06
C SER A 91 -12.84 7.01 2.27
N VAL A 92 -12.83 7.58 3.47
CA VAL A 92 -12.95 6.83 4.73
C VAL A 92 -14.32 7.09 5.31
N ASP A 93 -15.09 6.04 5.57
CA ASP A 93 -16.47 6.09 6.04
C ASP A 93 -17.35 7.05 5.20
N LYS A 94 -17.87 8.10 5.84
CA LYS A 94 -18.70 9.16 5.20
C LYS A 94 -17.95 10.48 5.02
N ASN A 95 -16.63 10.46 5.19
CA ASN A 95 -15.82 11.65 5.03
C ASN A 95 -15.77 12.10 3.55
N GLU A 96 -15.27 13.32 3.35
CA GLU A 96 -15.00 13.84 2.00
C GLU A 96 -14.00 12.94 1.28
N SER A 97 -14.23 12.73 -0.02
CA SER A 97 -13.35 11.89 -0.83
C SER A 97 -12.05 12.61 -1.16
N TRP A 98 -10.97 11.86 -1.13
CA TRP A 98 -9.65 12.24 -1.63
C TRP A 98 -9.47 11.78 -3.06
N TYR A 99 -8.78 12.55 -3.88
CA TYR A 99 -8.58 12.19 -5.29
C TYR A 99 -7.25 12.70 -5.84
N SER A 100 -6.73 11.98 -6.83
CA SER A 100 -5.67 12.42 -7.73
C SER A 100 -6.20 12.47 -9.16
N SER A 101 -5.86 13.52 -9.88
CA SER A 101 -6.22 13.66 -11.31
C SER A 101 -5.28 12.89 -12.24
N THR A 102 -4.15 12.42 -11.75
CA THR A 102 -3.14 11.69 -12.53
C THR A 102 -2.50 10.63 -11.64
N PRO A 103 -3.16 9.48 -11.45
CA PRO A 103 -2.54 8.34 -10.77
C PRO A 103 -1.37 7.85 -11.61
N THR A 104 -0.30 7.42 -10.95
CA THR A 104 0.73 6.60 -11.57
C THR A 104 0.27 5.15 -11.49
N ILE A 105 0.35 4.43 -12.61
CA ILE A 105 -0.02 3.02 -12.68
C ILE A 105 1.22 2.26 -13.11
N GLU A 106 1.72 1.39 -12.25
CA GLU A 106 2.90 0.57 -12.48
C GLU A 106 2.63 -0.84 -11.97
N ASP A 107 2.92 -1.85 -12.77
CA ASP A 107 2.84 -3.29 -12.45
C ASP A 107 1.56 -3.73 -11.72
N GLY A 108 0.40 -3.18 -12.12
CA GLY A 108 -0.88 -3.49 -11.52
C GLY A 108 -1.21 -2.69 -10.25
N SER A 109 -0.29 -1.87 -9.76
CA SER A 109 -0.53 -0.97 -8.63
C SER A 109 -0.87 0.44 -9.07
N ILE A 110 -1.70 1.11 -8.30
CA ILE A 110 -2.16 2.47 -8.53
C ILE A 110 -1.61 3.34 -7.40
N PHE A 111 -0.81 4.34 -7.73
CA PHE A 111 -0.12 5.19 -6.77
C PHE A 111 -0.67 6.60 -6.72
N PHE A 112 -0.76 7.14 -5.53
CA PHE A 112 -1.22 8.47 -5.23
C PHE A 112 -0.14 9.21 -4.42
N TYR A 113 0.63 10.07 -5.09
CA TYR A 113 1.77 10.77 -4.51
C TYR A 113 1.37 12.05 -3.78
N PHE A 114 1.83 12.19 -2.55
CA PHE A 114 1.78 13.43 -1.77
C PHE A 114 3.21 13.92 -1.50
N LYS A 115 3.46 15.18 -1.82
CA LYS A 115 4.73 15.84 -1.50
C LYS A 115 4.55 16.74 -0.27
N ASP A 116 5.64 17.20 0.32
CA ASP A 116 5.69 18.01 1.53
C ASP A 116 4.68 19.17 1.60
N ALA A 117 4.39 19.79 0.45
CA ALA A 117 3.39 20.87 0.36
C ALA A 117 1.98 20.43 0.78
N ASP A 118 1.75 19.13 0.86
CA ASP A 118 0.46 18.54 1.21
C ASP A 118 0.39 18.00 2.65
N GLN A 119 1.36 18.32 3.53
CA GLN A 119 1.45 17.77 4.89
C GLN A 119 0.13 17.91 5.67
N ASN A 120 -0.54 19.05 5.62
CA ASN A 120 -1.83 19.23 6.28
C ASN A 120 -2.91 18.27 5.77
N LYS A 121 -2.86 17.90 4.50
CA LYS A 121 -3.77 16.90 3.92
C LYS A 121 -3.41 15.51 4.41
N LEU A 122 -2.12 15.18 4.44
CA LEU A 122 -1.64 13.90 4.96
C LEU A 122 -2.09 13.68 6.39
N ASP A 123 -1.92 14.67 7.27
CA ASP A 123 -2.33 14.60 8.66
C ASP A 123 -3.84 14.28 8.78
N VAL A 124 -4.68 14.92 7.95
CA VAL A 124 -6.13 14.66 7.94
C VAL A 124 -6.43 13.26 7.42
N ILE A 125 -5.74 12.79 6.37
CA ILE A 125 -5.93 11.45 5.81
C ILE A 125 -5.54 10.40 6.84
N TYR A 126 -4.37 10.53 7.48
CA TYR A 126 -3.91 9.60 8.51
C TYR A 126 -4.90 9.52 9.68
N GLU A 127 -5.41 10.65 10.16
CA GLU A 127 -6.41 10.67 11.24
C GLU A 127 -7.74 10.02 10.80
N GLN A 128 -8.16 10.20 9.55
CA GLN A 128 -9.34 9.52 9.02
C GLN A 128 -9.14 8.00 8.95
N ILE A 129 -7.99 7.52 8.48
CA ILE A 129 -7.66 6.09 8.41
C ILE A 129 -7.59 5.49 9.81
N LYS A 130 -6.90 6.16 10.75
CA LYS A 130 -6.79 5.70 12.15
C LYS A 130 -8.13 5.57 12.86
N THR A 131 -9.03 6.51 12.64
CA THR A 131 -10.30 6.60 13.37
C THR A 131 -11.50 6.05 12.61
N GLY A 132 -11.34 5.73 11.34
CA GLY A 132 -12.38 5.18 10.49
C GLY A 132 -12.59 3.67 10.70
N ASN A 133 -13.70 3.18 10.16
CA ASN A 133 -14.00 1.75 10.15
C ASN A 133 -13.72 1.13 8.79
N LYS A 134 -13.97 1.88 7.71
CA LYS A 134 -13.84 1.38 6.35
C LYS A 134 -13.28 2.43 5.40
N MET A 135 -12.47 1.97 4.48
CA MET A 135 -12.03 2.78 3.35
C MET A 135 -12.61 2.23 2.05
N TYR A 136 -12.98 3.13 1.16
CA TYR A 136 -13.61 2.84 -0.11
C TYR A 136 -12.78 3.40 -1.24
N HIS A 137 -12.50 2.60 -2.25
CA HIS A 137 -11.89 3.06 -3.50
C HIS A 137 -12.93 3.07 -4.62
N TRP A 138 -12.98 4.15 -5.38
CA TRP A 138 -13.98 4.43 -6.41
C TRP A 138 -13.30 4.68 -7.75
N ASN A 139 -13.95 4.25 -8.85
CA ASN A 139 -13.55 4.65 -10.19
C ASN A 139 -14.11 6.02 -10.59
N ASP A 140 -13.76 6.48 -11.81
CA ASP A 140 -14.17 7.79 -12.36
C ASP A 140 -15.69 7.95 -12.48
N ASP A 141 -16.41 6.86 -12.71
CA ASP A 141 -17.88 6.81 -12.77
C ASP A 141 -18.53 6.78 -11.38
N LYS A 142 -17.75 6.93 -10.32
CA LYS A 142 -18.18 6.80 -8.92
C LYS A 142 -18.76 5.41 -8.58
N LYS A 143 -18.32 4.39 -9.28
CA LYS A 143 -18.62 3.00 -8.95
C LYS A 143 -17.58 2.51 -7.93
N LEU A 144 -18.06 1.84 -6.89
CA LEU A 144 -17.19 1.21 -5.90
C LEU A 144 -16.33 0.11 -6.55
N ILE A 145 -15.03 0.21 -6.39
CA ILE A 145 -14.06 -0.80 -6.81
C ILE A 145 -13.79 -1.75 -5.64
N ALA A 146 -13.43 -1.18 -4.49
CA ALA A 146 -13.06 -1.97 -3.32
C ALA A 146 -13.49 -1.30 -2.01
N GLU A 147 -13.65 -2.13 -0.99
CA GLU A 147 -13.87 -1.76 0.40
C GLU A 147 -12.79 -2.44 1.24
N PHE A 148 -12.14 -1.69 2.12
CA PHE A 148 -11.13 -2.17 3.05
C PHE A 148 -11.62 -1.95 4.48
N ASP A 149 -11.45 -2.98 5.33
CA ASP A 149 -11.73 -2.88 6.76
C ASP A 149 -10.50 -2.27 7.46
N LEU A 150 -10.71 -1.23 8.26
CA LEU A 150 -9.61 -0.50 8.93
C LEU A 150 -9.34 -0.98 10.36
N ASP A 151 -9.86 -2.14 10.77
CA ASP A 151 -9.53 -2.70 12.08
C ASP A 151 -8.02 -2.95 12.21
N GLY A 152 -7.40 -2.42 13.26
CA GLY A 152 -5.93 -2.42 13.44
C GLY A 152 -5.20 -1.19 12.89
N ALA A 153 -5.87 -0.32 12.13
CA ALA A 153 -5.23 0.86 11.52
C ALA A 153 -4.56 1.81 12.52
N ILE A 154 -5.12 1.95 13.74
CA ILE A 154 -4.56 2.87 14.75
C ILE A 154 -3.11 2.52 15.06
N SER A 155 -2.86 1.28 15.48
CA SER A 155 -1.51 0.81 15.84
C SER A 155 -0.56 0.90 14.63
N SER A 156 -1.04 0.47 13.45
CA SER A 156 -0.22 0.41 12.23
C SER A 156 0.22 1.79 11.75
N ILE A 157 -0.69 2.76 11.70
CA ILE A 157 -0.37 4.13 11.29
C ILE A 157 0.55 4.82 12.33
N GLU A 158 0.34 4.58 13.63
CA GLU A 158 1.23 5.13 14.66
C GLU A 158 2.66 4.58 14.56
N ILE A 159 2.80 3.28 14.27
CA ILE A 159 4.11 2.65 14.06
C ILE A 159 4.74 3.13 12.76
N LEU A 160 3.98 3.24 11.68
CA LEU A 160 4.45 3.81 10.41
C LEU A 160 5.05 5.20 10.59
N LEU A 161 4.30 6.12 11.22
CA LEU A 161 4.75 7.49 11.44
C LEU A 161 5.98 7.56 12.37
N LYS A 162 6.05 6.67 13.37
CA LYS A 162 7.21 6.58 14.26
C LYS A 162 8.44 5.98 13.52
N CYS A 163 8.25 5.01 12.65
CA CYS A 163 9.28 4.45 11.80
C CYS A 163 9.90 5.57 10.96
N ALA A 164 9.08 6.29 10.18
CA ALA A 164 9.53 7.37 9.30
C ALA A 164 10.25 8.53 10.00
N GLN A 165 10.09 8.69 11.33
CA GLN A 165 10.83 9.67 12.12
C GLN A 165 12.21 9.18 12.57
N ASN A 166 12.53 7.89 12.42
CA ASN A 166 13.72 7.27 13.00
C ASN A 166 14.67 6.64 11.97
N ILE A 167 14.30 6.59 10.71
CA ILE A 167 15.17 6.18 9.60
C ILE A 167 15.80 7.35 8.92
#